data_f2b315061d9735c86780e074f593ab5b
#
_entry.id   f2b315061d9735c86780e074f593ab5b
#
_cell.length_a   1.000
_cell.length_b   1.000
_cell.length_c   1.000
_cell.angle_alpha   90.00
_cell.angle_beta   90.00
_cell.angle_gamma   90.00
#
_symmetry.space_group_name_H-M   'P 1'
#
loop_
_entity.id
_entity.type
_entity.pdbx_description
1 polymer ?
#
loop_
_entity_poly.entity_id
_entity_poly.type
_entity_poly.pdbx_seq_one_letter_code
_entity_poly.pdbx_strand_id
1 'polypeptide(L)' 'MIKLRLKKYGRKGQPCYRIVAMDSRVKRDGRSIEELGFFNPMTNETHLKFQRIITRLENGAKPSPTVKNILVRAKII' A
#
# COMPACT_ATOMS: atom_id res chain seq x y z
N MET A 1 0.26 -0.52 16.21
CA MET A 1 0.09 -1.53 15.17
C MET A 1 0.35 -0.91 13.81
N ILE A 2 1.14 -1.56 12.99
CA ILE A 2 1.42 -1.10 11.64
C ILE A 2 0.38 -1.67 10.67
N LYS A 3 -0.17 -0.82 9.82
CA LYS A 3 -1.10 -1.24 8.76
C LYS A 3 -0.56 -0.86 7.40
N LEU A 4 -0.86 -1.69 6.41
CA LEU A 4 -0.57 -1.40 5.02
C LEU A 4 -1.83 -0.83 4.38
N ARG A 5 -1.75 0.39 3.87
CA ARG A 5 -2.90 1.11 3.31
C ARG A 5 -2.57 1.70 1.96
N LEU A 6 -3.63 1.94 1.17
CA LEU A 6 -3.52 2.74 -0.03
C LEU A 6 -3.69 4.21 0.33
N LYS A 7 -2.77 5.03 -0.15
CA LYS A 7 -2.86 6.47 -0.02
C LYS A 7 -3.04 7.06 -1.41
N LYS A 8 -4.05 7.91 -1.55
CA LYS A 8 -4.39 8.49 -2.85
C LYS A 8 -3.47 9.66 -3.16
N TYR A 9 -2.92 9.65 -4.36
CA TYR A 9 -2.13 10.73 -4.92
C TYR A 9 -2.65 11.04 -6.32
N GLY A 10 -2.08 12.03 -6.94
CA GLY A 10 -2.40 12.36 -8.32
C GLY A 10 -3.28 13.58 -8.44
N ARG A 11 -3.57 13.94 -9.69
CA ARG A 11 -4.39 15.11 -10.03
C ARG A 11 -5.85 14.72 -10.16
N LYS A 12 -6.71 15.73 -10.14
CA LYS A 12 -8.13 15.53 -10.38
C LYS A 12 -8.33 14.81 -11.73
N GLY A 13 -9.06 13.71 -11.71
CA GLY A 13 -9.29 12.90 -12.91
C GLY A 13 -8.19 11.92 -13.25
N GLN A 14 -7.06 11.95 -12.55
CA GLN A 14 -5.95 11.02 -12.77
C GLN A 14 -5.47 10.45 -11.43
N PRO A 15 -6.30 9.66 -10.75
CA PRO A 15 -5.92 9.10 -9.45
C PRO A 15 -4.80 8.08 -9.60
N CYS A 16 -3.83 8.15 -8.73
CA CYS A 16 -2.89 7.07 -8.52
C CYS A 16 -2.76 6.83 -7.03
N TYR A 17 -2.34 5.63 -6.68
CA TYR A 17 -2.30 5.20 -5.30
C TYR A 17 -0.92 4.67 -4.95
N ARG A 18 -0.54 4.85 -3.70
CA ARG A 18 0.68 4.25 -3.17
C ARG A 18 0.32 3.36 -1.99
N ILE A 19 0.99 2.22 -1.93
CA ILE A 19 0.87 1.32 -0.79
C ILE A 19 1.87 1.79 0.24
N VAL A 20 1.39 2.12 1.44
CA VAL A 20 2.23 2.67 2.49
C VAL A 20 2.05 1.89 3.78
N ALA A 21 3.11 1.83 4.58
CA ALA A 21 3.05 1.33 5.94
C ALA A 21 2.80 2.50 6.87
N MET A 22 1.77 2.42 7.69
CA MET A 22 1.37 3.48 8.62
C MET A 22 1.01 2.90 9.98
N ASP A 23 1.23 3.70 11.02
CA ASP A 23 0.71 3.36 12.35
C ASP A 23 -0.82 3.48 12.31
N SER A 24 -1.52 2.50 12.88
CA SER A 24 -2.99 2.45 12.89
C SER A 24 -3.62 3.65 13.59
N ARG A 25 -2.86 4.35 14.44
CA ARG A 25 -3.36 5.51 15.18
C ARG A 25 -3.24 6.81 14.40
N VAL A 26 -2.53 6.80 13.29
CA VAL A 26 -2.35 7.99 12.45
C VAL A 26 -3.53 8.12 11.51
N LYS A 27 -3.98 9.36 11.30
CA LYS A 27 -5.07 9.63 10.36
C LYS A 27 -4.66 9.26 8.94
N ARG A 28 -5.66 8.99 8.09
CA ARG A 28 -5.48 8.58 6.70
C ARG A 28 -4.45 9.43 5.93
N ASP A 29 -4.45 10.75 6.17
CA ASP A 29 -3.56 11.68 5.49
C ASP A 29 -2.29 11.99 6.29
N GLY A 30 -2.04 11.25 7.38
CA GLY A 30 -0.85 11.42 8.18
C GLY A 30 0.39 10.88 7.51
N ARG A 31 1.55 11.08 8.16
CA ARG A 31 2.82 10.60 7.65
C ARG A 31 2.86 9.09 7.59
N SER A 32 3.28 8.57 6.44
CA SER A 32 3.59 7.15 6.32
C SER A 32 4.98 6.87 6.88
N ILE A 33 5.15 5.65 7.39
CA ILE A 33 6.46 5.17 7.84
C ILE A 33 7.33 4.83 6.65
N GLU A 34 6.73 4.20 5.63
CA GLU A 34 7.45 3.71 4.46
C GLU A 34 6.51 3.55 3.27
N GLU A 35 6.99 3.88 2.08
CA GLU A 35 6.26 3.59 0.84
C GLU A 35 6.69 2.22 0.33
N LEU A 36 5.71 1.35 0.07
CA LEU A 36 5.95 -0.04 -0.30
C LEU A 36 5.60 -0.34 -1.75
N GLY A 37 4.94 0.55 -2.44
CA GLY A 37 4.57 0.32 -3.82
C GLY A 37 3.71 1.42 -4.40
N PHE A 38 3.37 1.24 -5.66
CA PHE A 38 2.63 2.20 -6.45
C PHE A 38 1.62 1.45 -7.31
N PHE A 39 0.43 2.00 -7.42
CA PHE A 39 -0.64 1.42 -8.21
C PHE A 39 -1.37 2.50 -9.00
N ASN A 40 -1.45 2.34 -10.32
CA ASN A 40 -2.18 3.24 -11.19
C ASN A 40 -3.29 2.47 -11.88
N PRO A 41 -4.56 2.68 -11.50
CA PRO A 41 -5.67 1.93 -12.10
C PRO A 41 -5.93 2.30 -13.57
N MET A 42 -5.54 3.48 -14.00
CA MET A 42 -5.78 3.91 -15.37
C MET A 42 -4.89 3.20 -16.39
N THR A 43 -3.65 2.88 -15.99
CA THR A 43 -2.70 2.18 -16.85
C THR A 43 -2.48 0.74 -16.43
N ASN A 44 -3.12 0.31 -15.35
CA ASN A 44 -2.91 -0.99 -14.71
C ASN A 44 -1.45 -1.24 -14.31
N GLU A 45 -0.70 -0.18 -14.11
CA GLU A 45 0.67 -0.33 -13.61
C GLU A 45 0.67 -0.62 -12.13
N THR A 46 1.46 -1.61 -11.74
CA THR A 46 1.64 -1.96 -10.34
C THR A 46 3.12 -2.24 -10.10
N HIS A 47 3.71 -1.45 -9.22
CA HIS A 47 5.11 -1.60 -8.82
C HIS A 47 5.15 -1.85 -7.32
N LEU A 48 5.68 -3.01 -6.91
CA LEU A 48 5.71 -3.41 -5.52
C LEU A 48 7.13 -3.68 -5.07
N LYS A 49 7.47 -3.21 -3.88
CA LYS A 49 8.74 -3.51 -3.24
C LYS A 49 8.58 -4.82 -2.46
N PHE A 50 8.69 -5.95 -3.15
CA PHE A 50 8.38 -7.28 -2.59
C PHE A 50 9.06 -7.55 -1.25
N GLN A 51 10.35 -7.32 -1.19
CA GLN A 51 11.13 -7.62 0.02
C GLN A 51 10.62 -6.82 1.22
N ARG A 52 10.35 -5.55 1.02
CA ARG A 52 9.86 -4.68 2.10
C ARG A 52 8.46 -5.05 2.54
N ILE A 53 7.60 -5.39 1.58
CA ILE A 53 6.24 -5.81 1.89
C ILE A 53 6.26 -7.11 2.69
N ILE A 54 7.03 -8.09 2.27
CA ILE A 54 7.16 -9.36 2.96
C ILE A 54 7.69 -9.14 4.38
N THR A 55 8.73 -8.31 4.53
CA THR A 55 9.29 -8.00 5.84
C THR A 55 8.25 -7.39 6.77
N ARG A 56 7.45 -6.45 6.27
CA ARG A 56 6.39 -5.84 7.08
C ARG A 56 5.32 -6.85 7.49
N LEU A 57 4.92 -7.73 6.56
CA LEU A 57 3.93 -8.77 6.85
C LEU A 57 4.46 -9.76 7.88
N GLU A 58 5.72 -10.16 7.78
CA GLU A 58 6.35 -11.05 8.75
C GLU A 58 6.43 -10.41 10.14
N ASN A 59 6.56 -9.10 10.20
CA ASN A 59 6.59 -8.36 11.47
C ASN A 59 5.19 -8.03 11.99
N GLY A 60 4.15 -8.61 11.41
CA GLY A 60 2.79 -8.47 11.92
C GLY A 60 1.98 -7.31 11.36
N ALA A 61 2.48 -6.61 10.34
CA ALA A 61 1.70 -5.56 9.69
C ALA A 61 0.46 -6.15 9.04
N LYS A 62 -0.66 -5.44 9.13
CA LYS A 62 -1.94 -5.92 8.58
C LYS A 62 -2.32 -5.11 7.35
N PRO A 63 -2.53 -5.77 6.20
CA PRO A 63 -3.00 -5.08 5.00
C PRO A 63 -4.48 -4.74 5.11
N SER A 64 -4.88 -3.60 4.55
CA SER A 64 -6.30 -3.28 4.38
C SER A 64 -6.90 -4.26 3.34
N PRO A 65 -8.24 -4.41 3.28
CA PRO A 65 -8.84 -5.31 2.30
C PRO A 65 -8.42 -5.01 0.87
N THR A 66 -8.34 -3.75 0.49
CA THR A 66 -7.93 -3.35 -0.85
C THR A 66 -6.47 -3.71 -1.12
N VAL A 67 -5.58 -3.42 -0.18
CA VAL A 67 -4.16 -3.78 -0.30
C VAL A 67 -4.00 -5.29 -0.34
N LYS A 68 -4.74 -6.02 0.48
CA LYS A 68 -4.71 -7.49 0.48
C LYS A 68 -5.05 -8.04 -0.90
N ASN A 69 -6.08 -7.50 -1.55
CA ASN A 69 -6.46 -7.94 -2.89
C ASN A 69 -5.34 -7.70 -3.91
N ILE A 70 -4.66 -6.56 -3.82
CA ILE A 70 -3.53 -6.26 -4.69
C ILE A 70 -2.40 -7.26 -4.46
N LEU A 71 -2.10 -7.57 -3.20
CA LEU A 71 -1.03 -8.52 -2.86
C LEU A 71 -1.37 -9.94 -3.32
N VAL A 72 -2.63 -10.34 -3.23
CA VAL A 72 -3.08 -11.65 -3.72
C VAL A 72 -2.91 -11.73 -5.23
N ARG A 73 -3.28 -10.68 -5.96
CA ARG A 73 -3.11 -10.63 -7.42
C ARG A 73 -1.63 -10.71 -7.82
N ALA A 74 -0.76 -10.11 -7.02
CA ALA A 74 0.68 -10.13 -7.25
C ALA A 74 1.33 -11.42 -6.75
N LYS A 75 0.56 -12.34 -6.19
CA LYS A 75 1.02 -13.63 -5.66
C LYS A 75 2.04 -13.48 -4.52
N ILE A 76 1.88 -12.43 -3.72
CA ILE A 76 2.72 -12.23 -2.53
C ILE A 76 2.13 -13.00 -1.34
N ILE A 77 0.81 -13.05 -1.27
CA ILE A 77 0.10 -13.80 -0.22
C ILE A 77 -1.02 -14.63 -0.79
#